data_76bdd49fd2c94a6c1e8f9473a3b94fc2
#
_entry.id   76bdd49fd2c94a6c1e8f9473a3b94fc2
#
_cell.length_a   1.000
_cell.length_b   1.000
_cell.length_c   1.000
_cell.angle_alpha   90.00
_cell.angle_beta   90.00
_cell.angle_gamma   90.00
#
_symmetry.space_group_name_H-M   'P 1'
#
loop_
_entity.id
_entity.type
_entity.pdbx_description
1 polymer ?
#
loop_
_entity_poly.entity_id
_entity_poly.type
_entity_poly.pdbx_seq_one_letter_code
_entity_poly.pdbx_strand_id
1 'polypeptide(L)'
;MLSLEQHKLIAQLERDMKELGLTVDYSEMAAHHCIVFEVEGNNRIIVWLSNDCFLSLYLSNNPQFARVAPKVLYIANKFMENYRKIDMEVTS
;
A
#
# COMPACT_ATOMS: atom_id res chain seq x y z
N MET A 1 3.63 -15.18 -8.96
CA MET A 1 2.24 -15.33 -8.52
C MET A 1 2.17 -15.09 -7.01
N LEU A 2 1.18 -14.35 -6.56
CA LEU A 2 1.01 -14.07 -5.14
C LEU A 2 0.33 -15.25 -4.44
N SER A 3 0.77 -15.54 -3.20
CA SER A 3 0.15 -16.57 -2.38
C SER A 3 -1.22 -16.10 -1.85
N LEU A 4 -1.99 -17.03 -1.31
CA LEU A 4 -3.27 -16.71 -0.69
C LEU A 4 -3.10 -15.72 0.47
N GLU A 5 -2.05 -15.91 1.27
CA GLU A 5 -1.77 -15.01 2.39
C GLU A 5 -1.42 -13.60 1.93
N GLN A 6 -0.66 -13.48 0.84
CA GLN A 6 -0.34 -12.19 0.25
C GLN A 6 -1.60 -11.50 -0.27
N HIS A 7 -2.50 -12.25 -0.93
CA HIS A 7 -3.78 -11.70 -1.38
C HIS A 7 -4.64 -11.21 -0.21
N LYS A 8 -4.65 -11.93 0.90
CA LYS A 8 -5.39 -11.52 2.10
C LYS A 8 -4.85 -10.23 2.69
N LEU A 9 -3.52 -10.08 2.72
CA LEU A 9 -2.89 -8.85 3.21
C LEU A 9 -3.23 -7.67 2.31
N ILE A 10 -3.20 -7.87 1.00
CA ILE A 10 -3.54 -6.82 0.04
C ILE A 10 -4.99 -6.40 0.19
N ALA A 11 -5.90 -7.37 0.35
CA ALA A 11 -7.32 -7.08 0.55
C ALA A 11 -7.56 -6.28 1.84
N GLN A 12 -6.83 -6.60 2.91
CA GLN A 12 -6.93 -5.86 4.16
C GLN A 12 -6.39 -4.44 4.02
N LEU A 13 -5.25 -4.30 3.34
CA LEU A 13 -4.67 -2.99 3.05
C LEU A 13 -5.66 -2.11 2.28
N GLU A 14 -6.28 -2.68 1.25
CA GLU A 14 -7.27 -1.97 0.45
C GLU A 14 -8.45 -1.49 1.30
N ARG A 15 -8.99 -2.36 2.15
CA ARG A 15 -10.11 -1.99 3.02
C ARG A 15 -9.73 -0.87 3.97
N ASP A 16 -8.58 -0.99 4.60
CA ASP A 16 -8.10 0.01 5.56
C ASP A 16 -7.90 1.37 4.90
N MET A 17 -7.33 1.38 3.70
CA MET A 17 -7.11 2.63 2.97
C MET A 17 -8.43 3.24 2.51
N LYS A 18 -9.37 2.43 2.03
CA LYS A 18 -10.70 2.92 1.65
C LYS A 18 -11.45 3.53 2.81
N GLU A 19 -11.34 2.96 3.99
CA GLU A 19 -11.94 3.52 5.20
C GLU A 19 -11.41 4.91 5.54
N LEU A 20 -10.17 5.20 5.15
CA LEU A 20 -9.57 6.51 5.32
C LEU A 20 -9.87 7.48 4.17
N GLY A 21 -10.63 7.04 3.18
CA GLY A 21 -11.04 7.89 2.07
C GLY A 21 -10.13 7.82 0.85
N LEU A 22 -9.19 6.90 0.82
CA LEU A 22 -8.33 6.72 -0.35
C LEU A 22 -9.00 5.84 -1.40
N THR A 23 -8.69 6.07 -2.66
CA THR A 23 -9.10 5.20 -3.76
C THR A 23 -7.94 4.31 -4.16
N VAL A 24 -8.26 3.14 -4.71
CA VAL A 24 -7.24 2.15 -5.08
C VAL A 24 -7.19 2.04 -6.60
N ASP A 25 -5.98 2.05 -7.16
CA ASP A 25 -5.76 1.86 -8.59
C ASP A 25 -4.80 0.67 -8.78
N TYR A 26 -5.27 -0.37 -9.44
CA TYR A 26 -4.48 -1.56 -9.72
C TYR A 26 -3.88 -1.58 -11.13
N SER A 27 -4.01 -0.49 -11.88
CA SER A 27 -3.56 -0.45 -13.28
C SER A 27 -2.06 -0.75 -13.44
N GLU A 28 -1.27 -0.43 -12.42
CA GLU A 28 0.18 -0.66 -12.43
C GLU A 28 0.59 -2.01 -11.84
N MET A 29 -0.35 -2.77 -11.31
CA MET A 29 -0.04 -4.02 -10.59
C MET A 29 0.65 -5.05 -11.48
N ALA A 30 0.13 -5.26 -12.68
CA ALA A 30 0.66 -6.28 -13.58
C ALA A 30 2.04 -5.90 -14.14
N ALA A 31 2.26 -4.62 -14.42
CA ALA A 31 3.49 -4.15 -15.06
C ALA A 31 4.61 -3.86 -14.05
N HIS A 32 4.27 -3.32 -12.90
CA HIS A 32 5.25 -2.79 -11.94
C HIS A 32 5.17 -3.41 -10.54
N HIS A 33 4.26 -4.34 -10.31
CA HIS A 33 4.05 -4.97 -9.00
C HIS A 33 3.88 -3.94 -7.88
N CYS A 34 3.00 -2.96 -8.13
CA CYS A 34 2.70 -1.94 -7.13
C CYS A 34 1.20 -1.67 -7.07
N ILE A 35 0.76 -1.14 -5.93
CA ILE A 35 -0.62 -0.71 -5.73
C ILE A 35 -0.58 0.77 -5.46
N VAL A 36 -1.39 1.53 -6.22
CA VAL A 36 -1.45 2.98 -6.09
C VAL A 36 -2.70 3.36 -5.31
N PHE A 37 -2.51 4.10 -4.23
CA PHE A 37 -3.60 4.68 -3.45
C PHE A 37 -3.61 6.18 -3.67
N GLU A 38 -4.77 6.73 -4.00
CA GLU A 38 -4.91 8.14 -4.34
C GLU A 38 -5.86 8.84 -3.38
N VAL A 39 -5.53 10.09 -3.07
CA VAL A 39 -6.36 11.02 -2.31
C VAL A 39 -6.56 12.26 -3.19
N GLU A 40 -7.66 12.97 -3.00
CA GLU A 40 -7.94 14.20 -3.74
C GLU A 40 -6.74 15.14 -3.73
N GLY A 41 -6.51 15.83 -4.86
CA GLY A 41 -5.45 16.81 -4.99
C GLY A 41 -4.09 16.25 -5.39
N ASN A 42 -4.07 15.17 -6.17
CA ASN A 42 -2.84 14.58 -6.73
C ASN A 42 -1.90 13.97 -5.69
N ASN A 43 -2.43 13.58 -4.53
CA ASN A 43 -1.65 12.85 -3.54
C ASN A 43 -1.71 11.38 -3.86
N ARG A 44 -0.54 10.73 -3.91
CA ARG A 44 -0.44 9.30 -4.21
C ARG A 44 0.47 8.61 -3.22
N ILE A 45 0.09 7.39 -2.88
CA ILE A 45 0.92 6.49 -2.09
C ILE A 45 1.07 5.23 -2.91
N ILE A 46 2.30 4.89 -3.26
CA ILE A 46 2.59 3.70 -4.06
C ILE A 46 3.23 2.66 -3.15
N VAL A 47 2.57 1.52 -3.00
CA VAL A 47 3.10 0.39 -2.24
C VAL A 47 3.71 -0.58 -3.24
N TRP A 48 5.03 -0.69 -3.23
CA TRP A 48 5.78 -1.55 -4.13
C TRP A 48 5.90 -2.94 -3.51
N LEU A 49 5.48 -3.96 -4.26
CA LEU A 49 5.47 -5.35 -3.81
C LEU A 49 6.70 -6.14 -4.28
N SER A 50 7.59 -5.48 -5.00
CA SER A 50 8.83 -6.11 -5.46
C SER A 50 9.82 -6.26 -4.30
N ASN A 51 10.87 -7.00 -4.55
CA ASN A 51 11.90 -7.50 -3.63
C ASN A 51 12.01 -6.88 -2.24
N ASP A 52 11.98 -5.56 -2.11
CA ASP A 52 12.19 -4.90 -0.82
C ASP A 52 10.90 -4.41 -0.17
N CYS A 53 9.78 -4.50 -0.89
CA CYS A 53 8.47 -4.03 -0.42
C CYS A 53 8.60 -2.66 0.24
N PHE A 54 8.62 -1.61 -0.55
CA PHE A 54 8.83 -0.25 -0.06
C PHE A 54 7.68 0.67 -0.46
N LEU A 55 7.70 1.87 0.14
CA LEU A 55 6.64 2.85 0.00
C LEU A 55 7.19 4.09 -0.70
N SER A 56 6.47 4.59 -1.70
CA SER A 56 6.75 5.88 -2.32
C SER A 56 5.61 6.84 -2.04
N LEU A 57 5.93 8.05 -1.62
CA LEU A 57 4.94 9.07 -1.28
C LEU A 57 5.07 10.24 -2.23
N TYR A 58 3.95 10.59 -2.88
CA TYR A 58 3.85 11.78 -3.72
C TYR A 58 2.77 12.66 -3.11
N LEU A 59 3.19 13.57 -2.24
CA LEU A 59 2.28 14.38 -1.45
C LEU A 59 2.35 15.83 -1.87
N SER A 60 1.21 16.40 -2.21
CA SER A 60 1.07 17.84 -2.36
C SER A 60 0.61 18.41 -1.02
N ASN A 61 0.66 19.73 -0.92
CA ASN A 61 0.32 20.44 0.32
C ASN A 61 -1.20 20.43 0.52
N ASN A 62 -1.72 19.32 1.05
CA ASN A 62 -3.15 19.11 1.25
C ASN A 62 -3.45 18.91 2.75
N PRO A 63 -4.16 19.86 3.40
CA PRO A 63 -4.48 19.73 4.82
C PRO A 63 -5.34 18.52 5.16
N GLN A 64 -6.20 18.07 4.22
CA GLN A 64 -7.05 16.89 4.45
C GLN A 64 -6.21 15.63 4.53
N PHE A 65 -5.18 15.53 3.69
CA PHE A 65 -4.29 14.38 3.75
C PHE A 65 -3.47 14.39 5.05
N ALA A 66 -3.05 15.56 5.51
CA ALA A 66 -2.27 15.67 6.74
C ALA A 66 -2.97 15.05 7.94
N ARG A 67 -4.30 15.07 7.96
CA ARG A 67 -5.09 14.48 9.06
C ARG A 67 -5.03 12.96 9.08
N VAL A 68 -4.97 12.32 7.91
CA VAL A 68 -4.97 10.87 7.81
C VAL A 68 -3.58 10.27 7.61
N ALA A 69 -2.58 11.11 7.31
CA ALA A 69 -1.23 10.64 6.99
C ALA A 69 -0.62 9.72 8.06
N PRO A 70 -0.70 10.03 9.37
CA PRO A 70 -0.16 9.12 10.38
C PRO A 70 -0.81 7.73 10.35
N LYS A 71 -2.12 7.67 10.14
CA LYS A 71 -2.85 6.40 10.04
C LYS A 71 -2.47 5.64 8.77
N VAL A 72 -2.36 6.35 7.65
CA VAL A 72 -1.95 5.76 6.37
C VAL A 72 -0.56 5.15 6.50
N LEU A 73 0.39 5.88 7.07
CA LEU A 73 1.75 5.39 7.26
C LEU A 73 1.80 4.19 8.19
N TYR A 74 1.03 4.20 9.27
CA TYR A 74 0.93 3.07 10.19
C TYR A 74 0.42 1.82 9.47
N ILE A 75 -0.67 1.95 8.73
CA ILE A 75 -1.28 0.85 7.99
C ILE A 75 -0.32 0.30 6.94
N ALA A 76 0.31 1.19 6.17
CA ALA A 76 1.25 0.79 5.12
C ALA A 76 2.49 0.08 5.71
N ASN A 77 3.05 0.60 6.79
CA ASN A 77 4.20 -0.01 7.44
C ASN A 77 3.85 -1.39 8.01
N LYS A 78 2.68 -1.51 8.61
CA LYS A 78 2.21 -2.79 9.14
C LYS A 78 2.03 -3.82 8.02
N PHE A 79 1.45 -3.39 6.91
CA PHE A 79 1.32 -4.25 5.73
C PHE A 79 2.68 -4.72 5.23
N MET A 80 3.62 -3.80 5.05
CA MET A 80 4.94 -4.12 4.52
C MET A 80 5.69 -5.09 5.45
N GLU A 81 5.60 -4.89 6.75
CA GLU A 81 6.20 -5.78 7.74
C GLU A 81 5.66 -7.21 7.60
N ASN A 82 4.35 -7.35 7.53
CA ASN A 82 3.70 -8.66 7.40
C ASN A 82 3.98 -9.29 6.03
N TYR A 83 4.01 -8.49 4.97
CA TYR A 83 4.31 -8.98 3.62
C TYR A 83 5.73 -9.53 3.54
N ARG A 84 6.70 -8.83 4.12
CA ARG A 84 8.09 -9.29 4.15
C ARG A 84 8.25 -10.61 4.90
N LYS A 85 7.49 -10.80 5.98
CA LYS A 85 7.52 -12.05 6.74
C LYS A 85 7.07 -13.23 5.89
N ILE A 86 6.04 -13.05 5.07
CA ILE A 86 5.55 -14.11 4.17
C ILE A 86 6.63 -14.46 3.14
N ASP A 87 7.27 -13.45 2.54
CA ASP A 87 8.34 -13.67 1.57
C ASP A 87 9.51 -14.45 2.19
N MET A 88 9.89 -14.11 3.42
CA MET A 88 10.97 -14.80 4.13
C MET A 88 10.61 -16.26 4.41
N GLU A 89 9.36 -16.56 4.75
CA GLU A 89 8.91 -17.92 5.00
C GLU A 89 8.94 -18.75 3.71
N VAL A 90 8.61 -18.16 2.57
CA VAL A 90 8.60 -18.83 1.28
C VAL A 90 10.03 -19.13 0.80
N THR A 91 10.98 -18.26 1.12
CA THR A 91 12.37 -18.40 0.67
C THR A 91 13.25 -19.24 1.62
N SER A 92 12.76 -19.51 2.79
CA SER A 92 13.48 -20.38 3.75
C SER A 92 13.16 -21.88 3.55
#